data_c69d2e7fc0c83a619a73ec3d00d37b0c
#
_entry.id   c69d2e7fc0c83a619a73ec3d00d37b0c
#
_cell.length_a   1.000
_cell.length_b   1.000
_cell.length_c   1.000
_cell.angle_alpha   90.00
_cell.angle_beta   90.00
_cell.angle_gamma   90.00
#
_symmetry.space_group_name_H-M   'P 1'
#
loop_
_entity.id
_entity.type
_entity.pdbx_description
1 polymer ?
#
loop_
_entity_poly.entity_id
_entity_poly.type
_entity_poly.pdbx_seq_one_letter_code
_entity_poly.pdbx_strand_id
1 'polypeptide(L)'
;MKSELNYVTYQTFPAKTANSLQTITNIKYLIRNGIDVNLYFPMREKESSDSLSEIQNFYQINESFEVFGLKHNLPHGRVKIFKKYAFQLSHYIWARKTIKKYFYNKTENYIFTRSDWIAYFAAKNGNKVIFECHQRSRTRD
;
A
#
# COMPACT_ATOMS: atom_id res chain seq x y z
N MET A 1 -6.04 24.69 -2.29
CA MET A 1 -5.16 23.63 -1.79
C MET A 1 -5.57 22.30 -2.42
N LYS A 2 -4.65 21.63 -3.06
CA LYS A 2 -4.92 20.27 -3.54
C LYS A 2 -4.94 19.32 -2.34
N SER A 3 -5.92 18.44 -2.33
CA SER A 3 -5.96 17.36 -1.34
C SER A 3 -4.93 16.30 -1.69
N GLU A 4 -4.11 15.91 -0.74
CA GLU A 4 -3.08 14.89 -0.89
C GLU A 4 -3.48 13.62 -0.15
N LEU A 5 -3.32 12.47 -0.79
CA LEU A 5 -3.65 11.18 -0.25
C LEU A 5 -2.45 10.23 -0.34
N ASN A 6 -2.10 9.64 0.79
CA ASN A 6 -1.08 8.59 0.84
C ASN A 6 -1.75 7.23 0.71
N TYR A 7 -1.58 6.60 -0.44
CA TYR A 7 -2.07 5.24 -0.69
C TYR A 7 -0.98 4.25 -0.26
N VAL A 8 -1.18 3.60 0.86
CA VAL A 8 -0.23 2.64 1.42
C VAL A 8 -0.77 1.22 1.28
N THR A 9 -0.06 0.37 0.59
CA THR A 9 -0.50 -1.00 0.28
C THR A 9 0.63 -2.00 0.46
N TYR A 10 0.28 -3.25 0.75
CA TYR A 10 1.21 -4.37 0.78
C TYR A 10 1.30 -5.12 -0.56
N GLN A 11 0.62 -4.64 -1.59
CA GLN A 11 0.74 -5.16 -2.95
C GLN A 11 2.09 -4.80 -3.56
N THR A 12 2.48 -5.49 -4.62
CA THR A 12 3.68 -5.15 -5.40
C THR A 12 3.30 -4.54 -6.73
N PHE A 13 4.17 -3.72 -7.27
CA PHE A 13 3.98 -3.07 -8.57
C PHE A 13 5.27 -3.12 -9.41
N PRO A 14 5.16 -3.31 -10.72
CA PRO A 14 3.95 -3.73 -11.42
C PRO A 14 3.62 -5.22 -11.19
N ALA A 15 2.34 -5.57 -11.15
CA ALA A 15 1.88 -6.95 -11.02
C ALA A 15 0.54 -7.18 -11.73
N LYS A 16 0.33 -8.40 -12.24
CA LYS A 16 -0.90 -8.79 -12.95
C LYS A 16 -2.05 -9.19 -12.01
N THR A 17 -1.89 -9.03 -10.71
CA THR A 17 -2.93 -9.40 -9.75
C THR A 17 -4.12 -8.44 -9.82
N ALA A 18 -5.31 -8.95 -9.55
CA ALA A 18 -6.54 -8.15 -9.52
C ALA A 18 -6.44 -7.01 -8.48
N ASN A 19 -5.82 -7.27 -7.33
CA ASN A 19 -5.64 -6.26 -6.29
C ASN A 19 -4.72 -5.12 -6.72
N SER A 20 -3.63 -5.43 -7.42
CA SER A 20 -2.71 -4.40 -7.93
C SER A 20 -3.37 -3.57 -9.03
N LEU A 21 -4.09 -4.23 -9.95
CA LEU A 21 -4.85 -3.53 -10.99
C LEU A 21 -5.92 -2.61 -10.40
N GLN A 22 -6.66 -3.08 -9.40
CA GLN A 22 -7.68 -2.27 -8.74
C GLN A 22 -7.07 -1.06 -8.01
N THR A 23 -5.93 -1.23 -7.37
CA THR A 23 -5.21 -0.13 -6.72
C THR A 23 -4.83 0.95 -7.73
N ILE A 24 -4.24 0.57 -8.85
CA ILE A 24 -3.86 1.52 -9.91
C ILE A 24 -5.10 2.20 -10.53
N THR A 25 -6.18 1.46 -10.73
CA THR A 25 -7.45 2.01 -11.21
C THR A 25 -8.02 3.05 -10.25
N ASN A 26 -8.00 2.77 -8.96
CA ASN A 26 -8.43 3.72 -7.94
C ASN A 26 -7.57 4.99 -7.95
N ILE A 27 -6.26 4.85 -8.02
CA ILE A 27 -5.32 5.99 -8.09
C ILE A 27 -5.62 6.84 -9.32
N LYS A 28 -5.80 6.23 -10.47
CA LYS A 28 -6.17 6.92 -11.72
C LYS A 28 -7.40 7.80 -11.56
N TYR A 29 -8.47 7.27 -10.96
CA TYR A 29 -9.70 8.03 -10.75
C TYR A 29 -9.56 9.11 -9.69
N LEU A 30 -8.80 8.87 -8.62
CA LEU A 30 -8.51 9.89 -7.61
C LEU A 30 -7.80 11.10 -8.23
N ILE A 31 -6.79 10.86 -9.06
CA ILE A 31 -6.04 11.91 -9.75
C ILE A 31 -6.94 12.67 -10.72
N ARG A 32 -7.78 11.99 -11.48
CA ARG A 32 -8.76 12.63 -12.40
C ARG A 32 -9.77 13.51 -11.66
N ASN A 33 -10.01 13.25 -10.39
CA ASN A 33 -10.86 14.06 -9.52
C ASN A 33 -10.09 15.13 -8.72
N GLY A 34 -8.85 15.41 -9.08
CA GLY A 34 -8.06 16.49 -8.51
C GLY A 34 -7.38 16.17 -7.17
N ILE A 35 -7.24 14.89 -6.85
CA ILE A 35 -6.54 14.43 -5.64
C ILE A 35 -5.12 14.03 -6.02
N ASP A 36 -4.12 14.63 -5.39
CA ASP A 36 -2.73 14.20 -5.53
C ASP A 36 -2.52 12.91 -4.73
N VAL A 37 -1.89 11.91 -5.33
CA VAL A 37 -1.69 10.60 -4.72
C VAL A 37 -0.20 10.27 -4.63
N ASN A 38 0.19 9.77 -3.45
CA ASN A 38 1.49 9.16 -3.20
C ASN A 38 1.27 7.67 -2.97
N LEU A 39 1.86 6.83 -3.79
CA LEU A 39 1.78 5.37 -3.66
C LEU A 39 2.99 4.82 -2.90
N TYR A 40 2.74 4.14 -1.79
CA TYR A 40 3.76 3.44 -0.98
C TYR A 40 3.52 1.95 -1.03
N PHE A 41 4.53 1.18 -1.39
CA PHE A 41 4.44 -0.28 -1.43
C PHE A 41 5.79 -0.95 -1.15
N PRO A 42 5.81 -2.23 -0.74
CA PRO A 42 7.04 -2.95 -0.51
C PRO A 42 7.68 -3.45 -1.81
N MET A 43 8.97 -3.25 -1.95
CA MET A 43 9.82 -3.84 -3.00
C MET A 43 10.15 -5.28 -2.61
N ARG A 44 9.20 -6.19 -2.72
CA ARG A 44 9.35 -7.57 -2.22
C ARG A 44 9.55 -8.62 -3.30
N GLU A 45 9.26 -8.30 -4.54
CA GLU A 45 9.48 -9.20 -5.68
C GLU A 45 10.66 -8.71 -6.52
N LYS A 46 11.28 -9.62 -7.26
CA LYS A 46 12.40 -9.29 -8.14
C LYS A 46 12.00 -8.29 -9.23
N GLU A 47 10.77 -8.39 -9.69
CA GLU A 47 10.19 -7.54 -10.74
C GLU A 47 9.60 -6.23 -10.22
N SER A 48 9.62 -6.01 -8.90
CA SER A 48 9.12 -4.77 -8.31
C SER A 48 9.93 -3.57 -8.78
N SER A 49 9.25 -2.52 -9.16
CA SER A 49 9.85 -1.27 -9.61
C SER A 49 9.09 -0.07 -9.07
N ASP A 50 9.81 0.95 -8.63
CA ASP A 50 9.26 2.25 -8.22
C ASP A 50 9.37 3.31 -9.32
N SER A 51 9.66 2.90 -10.54
CA SER A 51 9.65 3.76 -11.71
C SER A 51 8.22 4.04 -12.16
N LEU A 52 7.79 5.30 -12.10
CA LEU A 52 6.47 5.71 -12.57
C LEU A 52 6.25 5.33 -14.04
N SER A 53 7.26 5.52 -14.90
CA SER A 53 7.16 5.19 -16.33
C SER A 53 6.94 3.69 -16.57
N GLU A 54 7.59 2.82 -15.82
CA GLU A 54 7.37 1.37 -15.90
C GLU A 54 5.95 0.98 -15.47
N ILE A 55 5.44 1.59 -14.39
CA ILE A 55 4.08 1.38 -13.91
C ILE A 55 3.06 1.89 -14.93
N GLN A 56 3.27 3.09 -15.47
CA GLN A 56 2.41 3.66 -16.51
C GLN A 56 2.36 2.76 -17.76
N ASN A 57 3.50 2.28 -18.22
CA ASN A 57 3.56 1.40 -19.39
C ASN A 57 2.88 0.04 -19.12
N PHE A 58 3.09 -0.54 -17.96
CA PHE A 58 2.51 -1.82 -17.59
C PHE A 58 0.98 -1.78 -17.53
N TYR A 59 0.42 -0.74 -16.91
CA TYR A 59 -1.03 -0.60 -16.71
C TYR A 59 -1.71 0.25 -17.79
N GLN A 60 -0.97 0.76 -18.77
CA GLN A 60 -1.49 1.61 -19.86
C GLN A 60 -2.25 2.82 -19.32
N ILE A 61 -1.63 3.56 -18.42
CA ILE A 61 -2.15 4.79 -17.82
C ILE A 61 -1.22 5.97 -18.11
N ASN A 62 -1.78 7.18 -18.08
CA ASN A 62 -1.04 8.43 -18.35
C ASN A 62 -0.97 9.36 -17.12
N GLU A 63 -1.71 9.05 -16.07
CA GLU A 63 -1.75 9.86 -14.86
C GLU A 63 -0.41 9.85 -14.14
N SER A 64 0.01 11.02 -13.62
CA SER A 64 1.24 11.17 -12.86
C SER A 64 0.95 11.19 -11.36
N PHE A 65 1.76 10.46 -10.61
CA PHE A 65 1.72 10.41 -9.16
C PHE A 65 3.09 10.06 -8.59
N GLU A 66 3.31 10.34 -7.32
CA GLU A 66 4.55 9.95 -6.66
C GLU A 66 4.54 8.46 -6.30
N VAL A 67 5.66 7.80 -6.53
CA VAL A 67 5.82 6.36 -6.28
C VAL A 67 6.96 6.12 -5.32
N PHE A 68 6.69 5.43 -4.23
CA PHE A 68 7.67 5.08 -3.21
C PHE A 68 7.72 3.56 -3.03
N GLY A 69 8.70 2.94 -3.68
CA GLY A 69 9.02 1.54 -3.47
C GLY A 69 9.91 1.40 -2.24
N LEU A 70 9.37 0.84 -1.17
CA LEU A 70 10.03 0.75 0.11
C LEU A 70 10.69 -0.61 0.31
N LYS A 71 11.93 -0.59 0.81
CA LYS A 71 12.66 -1.82 1.09
C LYS A 71 11.92 -2.70 2.09
N HIS A 72 11.81 -3.99 1.79
CA HIS A 72 11.26 -5.00 2.67
C HIS A 72 12.33 -6.03 3.02
N ASN A 73 12.86 -5.95 4.23
CA ASN A 73 13.97 -6.80 4.66
C ASN A 73 13.56 -8.26 4.91
N LEU A 74 12.28 -8.50 5.19
CA LEU A 74 11.77 -9.83 5.54
C LEU A 74 10.50 -10.16 4.75
N PRO A 75 10.57 -10.30 3.42
CA PRO A 75 9.43 -10.75 2.63
C PRO A 75 9.05 -12.19 3.01
N HIS A 76 7.79 -12.55 2.82
CA HIS A 76 7.27 -13.85 3.28
C HIS A 76 8.05 -15.05 2.72
N GLY A 77 8.63 -14.97 1.54
CA GLY A 77 9.47 -16.03 0.98
C GLY A 77 10.79 -16.27 1.72
N ARG A 78 11.23 -15.34 2.56
CA ARG A 78 12.41 -15.46 3.42
C ARG A 78 12.09 -15.94 4.83
N VAL A 79 10.82 -15.98 5.20
CA VAL A 79 10.36 -16.46 6.51
C VAL A 79 10.31 -17.97 6.49
N LYS A 80 11.30 -18.63 7.08
CA LYS A 80 11.40 -20.10 7.12
C LYS A 80 10.62 -20.72 8.27
N ILE A 81 10.38 -19.98 9.34
CA ILE A 81 9.67 -20.41 10.53
C ILE A 81 8.21 -19.93 10.40
N PHE A 82 7.26 -20.76 10.86
CA PHE A 82 5.83 -20.45 10.78
C PHE A 82 5.31 -20.20 9.35
N LYS A 83 5.68 -21.07 8.41
CA LYS A 83 5.31 -20.93 6.98
C LYS A 83 3.83 -20.63 6.75
N LYS A 84 2.94 -21.20 7.55
CA LYS A 84 1.48 -20.96 7.48
C LYS A 84 1.12 -19.50 7.74
N TYR A 85 1.88 -18.80 8.56
CA TYR A 85 1.65 -17.41 8.95
C TYR A 85 2.68 -16.45 8.36
N ALA A 86 3.56 -16.94 7.50
CA ALA A 86 4.68 -16.16 6.97
C ALA A 86 4.22 -14.87 6.28
N PHE A 87 3.16 -14.93 5.48
CA PHE A 87 2.62 -13.75 4.82
C PHE A 87 2.09 -12.73 5.83
N GLN A 88 1.32 -13.17 6.81
CA GLN A 88 0.75 -12.29 7.83
C GLN A 88 1.85 -11.66 8.70
N LEU A 89 2.85 -12.42 9.08
CA LEU A 89 3.97 -11.93 9.87
C LEU A 89 4.80 -10.89 9.08
N SER A 90 5.11 -11.18 7.84
CA SER A 90 5.84 -10.26 6.95
C SER A 90 5.07 -8.96 6.76
N HIS A 91 3.78 -9.05 6.50
CA HIS A 91 2.88 -7.92 6.35
C HIS A 91 2.81 -7.06 7.63
N TYR A 92 2.62 -7.70 8.77
CA TYR A 92 2.61 -7.05 10.08
C TYR A 92 3.90 -6.26 10.33
N ILE A 93 5.06 -6.89 10.14
CA ILE A 93 6.37 -6.27 10.37
C ILE A 93 6.57 -5.08 9.43
N TRP A 94 6.26 -5.25 8.17
CA TRP A 94 6.41 -4.18 7.17
C TRP A 94 5.48 -2.99 7.47
N ALA A 95 4.21 -3.26 7.76
CA ALA A 95 3.22 -2.24 8.08
C ALA A 95 3.65 -1.40 9.29
N ARG A 96 4.05 -2.08 10.38
CA ARG A 96 4.54 -1.41 11.60
C ARG A 96 5.75 -0.52 11.34
N LYS A 97 6.76 -1.05 10.65
CA LYS A 97 7.98 -0.30 10.34
C LYS A 97 7.72 0.87 9.42
N THR A 98 6.90 0.68 8.40
CA THR A 98 6.58 1.71 7.41
C THR A 98 5.85 2.88 8.03
N ILE A 99 4.80 2.62 8.79
CA ILE A 99 4.04 3.68 9.47
C ILE A 99 4.93 4.43 10.44
N LYS A 100 5.71 3.72 11.26
CA LYS A 100 6.61 4.36 12.22
C LYS A 100 7.70 5.20 11.55
N LYS A 101 8.25 4.75 10.43
CA LYS A 101 9.36 5.43 9.75
C LYS A 101 8.90 6.63 8.94
N TYR A 102 7.82 6.50 8.19
CA TYR A 102 7.42 7.50 7.19
C TYR A 102 6.27 8.40 7.61
N PHE A 103 5.46 7.98 8.59
CA PHE A 103 4.23 8.70 8.97
C PHE A 103 4.16 9.12 10.45
N TYR A 104 5.20 8.87 11.23
CA TYR A 104 5.19 9.13 12.67
C TYR A 104 4.75 10.55 13.06
N ASN A 105 5.26 11.56 12.39
CA ASN A 105 4.92 12.96 12.66
C ASN A 105 4.06 13.61 11.57
N LYS A 106 3.42 12.81 10.71
CA LYS A 106 2.62 13.28 9.57
C LYS A 106 1.14 12.96 9.75
N THR A 107 0.60 13.23 10.93
CA THR A 107 -0.78 12.90 11.30
C THR A 107 -1.83 13.72 10.54
N GLU A 108 -1.44 14.83 9.93
CA GLU A 108 -2.34 15.66 9.12
C GLU A 108 -2.74 15.02 7.79
N ASN A 109 -1.88 14.13 7.27
CA ASN A 109 -2.10 13.49 5.97
C ASN A 109 -3.01 12.28 6.11
N TYR A 110 -3.92 12.12 5.13
CA TYR A 110 -4.76 10.95 5.03
C TYR A 110 -3.96 9.75 4.52
N ILE A 111 -4.18 8.60 5.14
CA ILE A 111 -3.70 7.31 4.64
C ILE A 111 -4.90 6.52 4.14
N PHE A 112 -4.87 6.18 2.85
CA PHE A 112 -5.83 5.26 2.26
C PHE A 112 -5.19 3.88 2.16
N THR A 113 -5.87 2.85 2.61
CA THR A 113 -5.36 1.49 2.54
C THR A 113 -6.46 0.44 2.45
N ARG A 114 -6.13 -0.70 1.87
CA ARG A 114 -6.95 -1.93 1.86
C ARG A 114 -6.37 -2.99 2.80
N SER A 115 -5.31 -2.67 3.50
CA SER A 115 -4.61 -3.56 4.43
C SER A 115 -5.01 -3.28 5.87
N ASP A 116 -5.49 -4.29 6.55
CA ASP A 116 -5.88 -4.23 7.97
C ASP A 116 -4.70 -3.83 8.87
N TRP A 117 -3.52 -4.40 8.64
CA TRP A 117 -2.34 -4.07 9.44
C TRP A 117 -1.88 -2.63 9.25
N ILE A 118 -1.90 -2.13 8.01
CA ILE A 118 -1.57 -0.73 7.73
C ILE A 118 -2.61 0.19 8.36
N ALA A 119 -3.90 -0.11 8.22
CA ALA A 119 -4.98 0.66 8.86
C ALA A 119 -4.82 0.69 10.38
N TYR A 120 -4.55 -0.46 10.99
CA TYR A 120 -4.34 -0.57 12.43
C TYR A 120 -3.17 0.30 12.91
N PHE A 121 -1.99 0.17 12.31
CA PHE A 121 -0.82 0.94 12.75
C PHE A 121 -0.94 2.43 12.45
N ALA A 122 -1.54 2.80 11.33
CA ALA A 122 -1.79 4.19 10.99
C ALA A 122 -2.77 4.84 11.98
N ALA A 123 -3.87 4.17 12.31
CA ALA A 123 -4.83 4.65 13.31
C ALA A 123 -4.17 4.76 14.69
N LYS A 124 -3.39 3.77 15.09
CA LYS A 124 -2.64 3.78 16.36
C LYS A 124 -1.61 4.93 16.42
N ASN A 125 -1.04 5.31 15.30
CA ASN A 125 -0.11 6.43 15.18
C ASN A 125 -0.81 7.80 15.20
N GLY A 126 -2.14 7.84 15.11
CA GLY A 126 -2.92 9.08 15.07
C GLY A 126 -3.15 9.64 13.67
N ASN A 127 -2.82 8.90 12.61
CA ASN A 127 -3.12 9.31 11.24
C ASN A 127 -4.62 9.24 10.95
N LYS A 128 -5.07 10.07 10.02
CA LYS A 128 -6.41 9.97 9.45
C LYS A 128 -6.43 8.82 8.44
N VAL A 129 -7.25 7.80 8.67
CA VAL A 129 -7.26 6.57 7.87
C VAL A 129 -8.56 6.41 7.14
N ILE A 130 -8.48 6.11 5.85
CA ILE A 130 -9.57 5.60 5.03
C ILE A 130 -9.26 4.14 4.72
N PHE A 131 -10.05 3.24 5.28
CA PHE A 131 -9.88 1.80 5.11
C PHE A 131 -10.95 1.23 4.20
N GLU A 132 -10.53 0.70 3.05
CA GLU A 132 -11.42 0.01 2.11
C GLU A 132 -11.44 -1.48 2.44
N CYS A 133 -12.52 -1.95 3.06
CA CYS A 133 -12.70 -3.35 3.44
C CYS A 133 -13.42 -4.13 2.33
N HIS A 134 -12.76 -5.15 1.76
CA HIS A 134 -13.32 -6.00 0.71
C HIS A 134 -13.88 -7.34 1.22
N GLN A 135 -13.57 -7.71 2.46
CA GLN A 135 -14.08 -8.92 3.07
C GLN A 135 -15.06 -8.56 4.18
N ARG A 136 -16.30 -8.97 4.02
CA ARG A 136 -17.19 -9.05 5.18
C ARG A 136 -16.50 -9.96 6.19
N SER A 137 -16.28 -9.46 7.41
CA SER A 137 -15.98 -10.34 8.52
C SER A 137 -17.09 -11.40 8.53
N ARG A 138 -16.75 -12.65 8.26
CA ARG A 138 -17.68 -13.74 8.57
C ARG A 138 -17.76 -13.77 10.09
N THR A 139 -18.73 -13.06 10.65
CA THR A 139 -19.20 -13.37 11.98
C THR A 139 -19.64 -14.83 11.89
N ARG A 140 -18.91 -15.71 12.53
CA ARG A 140 -19.40 -17.04 12.80
C ARG A 140 -20.53 -16.84 13.81
N ASP A 141 -21.76 -16.95 13.32
CA ASP A 141 -22.91 -17.22 14.18
C ASP A 141 -22.71 -18.60 14.81
#